data_dfc83f428aff54d2b86037e5e58a3612
#
_entry.id   dfc83f428aff54d2b86037e5e58a3612
#
_cell.length_a   1.000
_cell.length_b   1.000
_cell.length_c   1.000
_cell.angle_alpha   90.00
_cell.angle_beta   90.00
_cell.angle_gamma   90.00
#
_symmetry.space_group_name_H-M   'P 1'
#
loop_
_entity.id
_entity.type
_entity.pdbx_description
1 polymer ?
#
loop_
_entity_poly.entity_id
_entity_poly.type
_entity_poly.pdbx_seq_one_letter_code
_entity_poly.pdbx_strand_id
1 'polypeptide(L)'
;MNKKFSTIIMLLCCILIVSCSNEDERSNLSVIGTWNATTLIEGAVYTDLEKEEHNEVEISSGSYVWKFVGNGEIKVSGSVDGNFQWYNKGEKPTDYQTFVFDKNQMKLLMEFSDSSKSPIIYDVLELSDTEMILRNSAKWLNLGDGEVIITRTLTFKRIK
;
A
#
# COMPACT_ATOMS: atom_id res chain seq x y z
N MET A 1 14.70 -20.65 -52.67
CA MET A 1 14.57 -20.21 -51.24
C MET A 1 13.15 -19.67 -51.04
N ASN A 2 12.35 -20.39 -50.27
CA ASN A 2 10.90 -20.14 -50.23
C ASN A 2 10.55 -18.84 -49.46
N LYS A 3 9.88 -17.90 -50.14
CA LYS A 3 9.38 -16.64 -49.58
C LYS A 3 8.52 -16.81 -48.29
N LYS A 4 7.89 -17.97 -48.12
CA LYS A 4 7.10 -18.31 -46.92
C LYS A 4 7.95 -18.55 -45.66
N PHE A 5 9.20 -18.97 -45.81
CA PHE A 5 10.11 -19.18 -44.66
C PHE A 5 10.64 -17.88 -44.10
N SER A 6 10.87 -16.90 -44.97
CA SER A 6 11.33 -15.55 -44.56
C SER A 6 10.27 -14.79 -43.76
N THR A 7 8.98 -14.95 -44.10
CA THR A 7 7.86 -14.29 -43.43
C THR A 7 7.63 -14.85 -42.00
N ILE A 8 7.82 -16.15 -41.81
CA ILE A 8 7.67 -16.80 -40.49
C ILE A 8 8.78 -16.40 -39.55
N ILE A 9 10.02 -16.26 -40.04
CA ILE A 9 11.16 -15.82 -39.22
C ILE A 9 10.98 -14.33 -38.82
N MET A 10 10.45 -13.49 -39.71
CA MET A 10 10.19 -12.09 -39.39
C MET A 10 9.05 -11.91 -38.39
N LEU A 11 8.03 -12.75 -38.42
CA LEU A 11 6.92 -12.75 -37.45
C LEU A 11 7.39 -13.25 -36.07
N LEU A 12 8.30 -14.23 -36.03
CA LEU A 12 8.85 -14.77 -34.78
C LEU A 12 9.77 -13.76 -34.07
N CYS A 13 10.52 -12.95 -34.81
CA CYS A 13 11.36 -11.88 -34.27
C CYS A 13 10.52 -10.74 -33.64
N CYS A 14 9.32 -10.45 -34.17
CA CYS A 14 8.45 -9.43 -33.60
C CYS A 14 7.83 -9.82 -32.25
N ILE A 15 7.71 -11.12 -31.95
CA ILE A 15 7.13 -11.60 -30.67
C ILE A 15 8.15 -11.52 -29.53
N LEU A 16 9.46 -11.49 -29.82
CA LEU A 16 10.50 -11.46 -28.80
C LEU A 16 10.82 -10.05 -28.25
N ILE A 17 10.27 -8.98 -28.85
CA ILE A 17 10.56 -7.60 -28.45
C ILE A 17 9.56 -7.08 -27.39
N VAL A 18 8.46 -7.81 -27.11
CA VAL A 18 7.41 -7.34 -26.16
C VAL A 18 7.66 -7.79 -24.72
N SER A 19 8.72 -8.57 -24.46
CA SER A 19 8.97 -9.16 -23.13
C SER A 19 9.99 -8.41 -22.25
N CYS A 20 10.38 -7.18 -22.60
CA CYS A 20 11.45 -6.49 -21.88
C CYS A 20 11.09 -5.03 -21.52
N SER A 21 10.06 -4.80 -20.70
CA SER A 21 9.80 -3.45 -20.21
C SER A 21 9.30 -3.32 -18.77
N ASN A 22 9.01 -4.43 -18.06
CA ASN A 22 8.43 -4.31 -16.71
C ASN A 22 9.47 -4.35 -15.56
N GLU A 23 10.70 -4.77 -15.79
CA GLU A 23 11.71 -4.82 -14.74
C GLU A 23 12.43 -3.46 -14.56
N ASP A 24 12.65 -2.71 -15.63
CA ASP A 24 13.36 -1.42 -15.57
C ASP A 24 12.50 -0.31 -14.93
N GLU A 25 11.19 -0.31 -15.10
CA GLU A 25 10.31 0.67 -14.43
C GLU A 25 10.26 0.47 -12.92
N ARG A 26 10.28 -0.78 -12.45
CA ARG A 26 10.31 -1.07 -11.00
C ARG A 26 11.64 -0.71 -10.33
N SER A 27 12.73 -0.64 -11.08
CA SER A 27 14.06 -0.32 -10.52
C SER A 27 14.11 1.06 -9.89
N ASN A 28 13.33 2.02 -10.39
CA ASN A 28 13.30 3.40 -9.94
C ASN A 28 12.25 3.71 -8.87
N LEU A 29 11.35 2.76 -8.56
CA LEU A 29 10.32 2.96 -7.55
C LEU A 29 10.92 3.15 -6.16
N SER A 30 10.55 4.22 -5.47
CA SER A 30 11.04 4.54 -4.14
C SER A 30 9.95 5.17 -3.28
N VAL A 31 9.76 4.60 -2.09
CA VAL A 31 8.89 5.21 -1.06
C VAL A 31 9.56 6.40 -0.36
N ILE A 32 10.89 6.56 -0.51
CA ILE A 32 11.64 7.64 0.13
C ILE A 32 11.08 9.01 -0.28
N GLY A 33 10.83 9.86 0.72
CA GLY A 33 10.26 11.19 0.50
C GLY A 33 9.19 11.55 1.50
N THR A 34 8.52 12.69 1.26
CA THR A 34 7.43 13.18 2.11
C THR A 34 6.11 13.03 1.38
N TRP A 35 5.15 12.42 2.06
CA TRP A 35 3.87 12.02 1.50
C TRP A 35 2.72 12.55 2.35
N ASN A 36 1.81 13.29 1.73
CA ASN A 36 0.59 13.77 2.35
C ASN A 36 -0.56 12.83 2.04
N ALA A 37 -1.18 12.27 3.05
CA ALA A 37 -2.39 11.49 2.88
C ALA A 37 -3.52 12.38 2.37
N THR A 38 -4.28 11.90 1.41
CA THR A 38 -5.41 12.63 0.79
C THR A 38 -6.74 11.95 1.02
N THR A 39 -6.74 10.62 1.12
CA THR A 39 -7.97 9.85 1.30
C THR A 39 -7.69 8.62 2.16
N LEU A 40 -8.63 8.30 3.05
CA LEU A 40 -8.73 7.03 3.74
C LEU A 40 -10.02 6.34 3.32
N ILE A 41 -9.91 5.13 2.80
CA ILE A 41 -11.05 4.24 2.54
C ILE A 41 -10.99 3.10 3.53
N GLU A 42 -12.06 2.87 4.27
CA GLU A 42 -12.21 1.76 5.21
C GLU A 42 -13.34 0.85 4.74
N GLY A 43 -13.12 -0.46 4.81
CA GLY A 43 -14.13 -1.47 4.57
C GLY A 43 -14.17 -2.50 5.69
N ALA A 44 -15.34 -3.00 6.02
CA ALA A 44 -15.53 -4.12 6.93
C ALA A 44 -16.45 -5.16 6.29
N VAL A 45 -15.98 -6.40 6.20
CA VAL A 45 -16.74 -7.55 5.70
C VAL A 45 -17.01 -8.49 6.87
N TYR A 46 -18.29 -8.66 7.20
CA TYR A 46 -18.78 -9.55 8.26
C TYR A 46 -19.15 -10.89 7.61
N THR A 47 -18.28 -11.89 7.75
CA THR A 47 -18.41 -13.15 7.01
C THR A 47 -19.67 -13.93 7.35
N ASP A 48 -20.12 -13.89 8.62
CA ASP A 48 -21.27 -14.67 9.09
C ASP A 48 -22.61 -13.95 8.87
N LEU A 49 -22.58 -12.64 8.59
CA LEU A 49 -23.77 -11.82 8.42
C LEU A 49 -24.05 -11.45 6.96
N GLU A 50 -23.18 -11.84 6.02
CA GLU A 50 -23.21 -11.40 4.62
C GLU A 50 -23.35 -9.87 4.48
N LYS A 51 -22.71 -9.13 5.41
CA LYS A 51 -22.79 -7.68 5.52
C LYS A 51 -21.45 -7.04 5.18
N GLU A 52 -21.50 -5.99 4.39
CA GLU A 52 -20.36 -5.13 4.10
C GLU A 52 -20.64 -3.69 4.53
N GLU A 53 -19.64 -3.05 5.10
CA GLU A 53 -19.66 -1.63 5.42
C GLU A 53 -18.50 -0.93 4.71
N HIS A 54 -18.73 0.29 4.28
CA HIS A 54 -17.76 1.11 3.57
C HIS A 54 -17.81 2.55 4.08
N ASN A 55 -16.63 3.15 4.25
CA ASN A 55 -16.48 4.54 4.64
C ASN A 55 -15.30 5.16 3.90
N GLU A 56 -15.49 6.39 3.42
CA GLU A 56 -14.44 7.19 2.78
C GLU A 56 -14.31 8.53 3.47
N VAL A 57 -13.08 8.90 3.80
CA VAL A 57 -12.74 10.14 4.48
C VAL A 57 -11.74 10.92 3.65
N GLU A 58 -12.09 12.12 3.24
CA GLU A 58 -11.13 13.07 2.67
C GLU A 58 -10.25 13.66 3.77
N ILE A 59 -8.94 13.65 3.53
CA ILE A 59 -7.94 14.12 4.49
C ILE A 59 -7.43 15.49 4.05
N SER A 60 -7.59 16.49 4.93
CA SER A 60 -7.10 17.84 4.68
C SER A 60 -5.58 17.84 4.48
N SER A 61 -5.10 18.64 3.53
CA SER A 61 -3.67 18.74 3.23
C SER A 61 -2.87 19.12 4.47
N GLY A 62 -1.79 18.37 4.72
CA GLY A 62 -0.88 18.57 5.86
C GLY A 62 -1.38 18.00 7.19
N SER A 63 -2.62 17.48 7.27
CA SER A 63 -3.15 16.94 8.53
C SER A 63 -2.65 15.53 8.84
N TYR A 64 -2.19 14.77 7.84
CA TYR A 64 -1.60 13.46 8.01
C TYR A 64 -0.47 13.22 7.01
N VAL A 65 0.77 13.30 7.50
CA VAL A 65 1.98 13.29 6.65
C VAL A 65 2.94 12.21 7.10
N TRP A 66 3.41 11.41 6.14
CA TRP A 66 4.44 10.39 6.33
C TRP A 66 5.73 10.81 5.62
N LYS A 67 6.86 10.75 6.33
CA LYS A 67 8.17 11.03 5.77
C LYS A 67 9.06 9.80 5.91
N PHE A 68 9.38 9.18 4.79
CA PHE A 68 10.32 8.06 4.68
C PHE A 68 11.72 8.58 4.42
N VAL A 69 12.67 8.20 5.27
CA VAL A 69 14.07 8.64 5.21
C VAL A 69 14.96 7.51 4.68
N GLY A 70 16.01 7.83 3.95
CA GLY A 70 16.85 6.85 3.25
C GLY A 70 17.58 5.82 4.14
N ASN A 71 17.65 6.07 5.46
CA ASN A 71 18.22 5.16 6.45
C ASN A 71 17.21 4.13 7.02
N GLY A 72 16.00 4.05 6.48
CA GLY A 72 14.94 3.16 6.96
C GLY A 72 14.09 3.74 8.08
N GLU A 73 14.29 5.01 8.47
CA GLU A 73 13.44 5.69 9.43
C GLU A 73 12.17 6.24 8.78
N ILE A 74 11.07 6.23 9.53
CA ILE A 74 9.85 6.92 9.17
C ILE A 74 9.46 7.93 10.26
N LYS A 75 8.95 9.07 9.84
CA LYS A 75 8.34 10.09 10.71
C LYS A 75 6.91 10.31 10.25
N VAL A 76 5.97 10.13 11.17
CA VAL A 76 4.56 10.37 10.92
C VAL A 76 4.12 11.56 11.75
N SER A 77 3.41 12.50 11.14
CA SER A 77 2.81 13.65 11.81
C SER A 77 1.32 13.72 11.51
N GLY A 78 0.54 14.08 12.52
CA GLY A 78 -0.91 14.10 12.44
C GLY A 78 -1.54 12.73 12.56
N SER A 79 -2.84 12.67 12.32
CA SER A 79 -3.65 11.46 12.34
C SER A 79 -4.84 11.61 11.42
N VAL A 80 -5.46 10.50 11.09
CA VAL A 80 -6.78 10.44 10.47
C VAL A 80 -7.67 9.56 11.33
N ASP A 81 -8.82 10.08 11.71
CA ASP A 81 -9.82 9.33 12.45
C ASP A 81 -10.74 8.60 11.46
N GLY A 82 -10.65 7.28 11.45
CA GLY A 82 -11.58 6.42 10.71
C GLY A 82 -12.82 6.12 11.54
N ASN A 83 -13.91 5.73 10.89
CA ASN A 83 -15.17 5.36 11.56
C ASN A 83 -15.10 3.99 12.24
N PHE A 84 -14.20 3.12 11.82
CA PHE A 84 -14.01 1.80 12.45
C PHE A 84 -13.04 1.89 13.61
N GLN A 85 -13.54 2.28 14.80
CA GLN A 85 -12.76 2.51 16.02
C GLN A 85 -11.99 1.30 16.56
N TRP A 86 -12.28 0.12 16.07
CA TRP A 86 -11.68 -1.14 16.54
C TRP A 86 -10.41 -1.52 15.76
N TYR A 87 -10.15 -0.85 14.65
CA TYR A 87 -8.89 -1.01 13.94
C TYR A 87 -7.78 -0.28 14.70
N ASN A 88 -6.82 -1.05 15.21
CA ASN A 88 -5.67 -0.54 15.98
C ASN A 88 -6.05 0.24 17.25
N LYS A 89 -6.95 -0.29 18.07
CA LYS A 89 -7.28 0.30 19.37
C LYS A 89 -6.02 0.42 20.23
N GLY A 90 -5.48 1.64 20.35
CA GLY A 90 -4.25 1.95 21.08
C GLY A 90 -2.99 2.10 20.23
N GLU A 91 -3.04 1.83 18.93
CA GLU A 91 -1.92 2.08 18.02
C GLU A 91 -2.08 3.45 17.36
N LYS A 92 -1.09 4.30 17.57
CA LYS A 92 -1.02 5.59 16.87
C LYS A 92 -0.03 5.44 15.73
N PRO A 93 -0.36 5.83 14.50
CA PRO A 93 0.60 5.83 13.39
C PRO A 93 1.88 6.62 13.68
N THR A 94 1.79 7.60 14.58
CA THR A 94 2.95 8.38 15.07
C THR A 94 3.98 7.54 15.84
N ASP A 95 3.66 6.30 16.23
CA ASP A 95 4.56 5.41 16.95
C ASP A 95 5.45 4.57 15.99
N TYR A 96 5.27 4.67 14.67
CA TYR A 96 6.17 4.04 13.70
C TYR A 96 7.57 4.63 13.80
N GLN A 97 8.59 3.76 13.77
CA GLN A 97 10.00 4.15 13.88
C GLN A 97 10.78 3.79 12.61
N THR A 98 10.60 2.57 12.12
CA THR A 98 11.33 2.08 10.96
C THR A 98 10.41 1.49 9.91
N PHE A 99 10.93 1.39 8.69
CA PHE A 99 10.23 0.72 7.59
C PHE A 99 11.18 -0.11 6.74
N VAL A 100 10.63 -1.14 6.09
CA VAL A 100 11.28 -1.89 5.04
C VAL A 100 10.34 -1.96 3.83
N PHE A 101 10.82 -1.58 2.65
CA PHE A 101 10.07 -1.68 1.41
C PHE A 101 10.62 -2.81 0.55
N ASP A 102 9.83 -3.87 0.38
CA ASP A 102 10.10 -4.96 -0.57
C ASP A 102 9.47 -4.62 -1.93
N LYS A 103 10.31 -4.17 -2.87
CA LYS A 103 9.89 -3.82 -4.23
C LYS A 103 9.36 -5.01 -5.03
N ASN A 104 9.89 -6.20 -4.79
CA ASN A 104 9.52 -7.39 -5.56
C ASN A 104 8.11 -7.85 -5.19
N GLN A 105 7.78 -7.79 -3.91
CA GLN A 105 6.49 -8.16 -3.38
C GLN A 105 5.49 -6.99 -3.32
N MET A 106 5.95 -5.76 -3.57
CA MET A 106 5.18 -4.53 -3.37
C MET A 106 4.58 -4.47 -1.96
N LYS A 107 5.43 -4.70 -0.96
CA LYS A 107 5.04 -4.68 0.45
C LYS A 107 5.88 -3.68 1.24
N LEU A 108 5.20 -2.97 2.13
CA LEU A 108 5.79 -2.01 3.05
C LEU A 108 5.55 -2.49 4.48
N LEU A 109 6.63 -2.90 5.16
CA LEU A 109 6.62 -3.27 6.57
C LEU A 109 6.87 -2.03 7.41
N MET A 110 6.03 -1.80 8.41
CA MET A 110 6.14 -0.69 9.36
C MET A 110 6.34 -1.25 10.77
N GLU A 111 7.40 -0.84 11.43
CA GLU A 111 7.74 -1.26 12.78
C GLU A 111 7.51 -0.11 13.78
N PHE A 112 7.11 -0.47 14.99
CA PHE A 112 6.89 0.48 16.07
C PHE A 112 8.16 0.70 16.91
N SER A 113 8.24 1.83 17.59
CA SER A 113 9.26 2.08 18.62
C SER A 113 9.14 1.11 19.78
N ASP A 114 7.93 0.64 20.07
CA ASP A 114 7.65 -0.40 21.04
C ASP A 114 7.74 -1.79 20.40
N SER A 115 8.81 -2.51 20.71
CA SER A 115 9.08 -3.85 20.15
C SER A 115 8.09 -4.92 20.61
N SER A 116 7.21 -4.64 21.58
CA SER A 116 6.12 -5.55 21.96
C SER A 116 4.95 -5.53 20.98
N LYS A 117 4.86 -4.50 20.12
CA LYS A 117 3.84 -4.39 19.08
C LYS A 117 4.25 -5.15 17.83
N SER A 118 3.29 -5.87 17.26
CA SER A 118 3.51 -6.53 15.96
C SER A 118 3.63 -5.52 14.84
N PRO A 119 4.56 -5.70 13.90
CA PRO A 119 4.70 -4.81 12.75
C PRO A 119 3.44 -4.86 11.87
N ILE A 120 3.16 -3.75 11.20
CA ILE A 120 2.05 -3.67 10.22
C ILE A 120 2.62 -3.81 8.81
N ILE A 121 1.98 -4.65 8.01
CA ILE A 121 2.32 -4.85 6.61
C ILE A 121 1.25 -4.18 5.75
N TYR A 122 1.70 -3.31 4.86
CA TYR A 122 0.88 -2.73 3.80
C TYR A 122 1.20 -3.36 2.46
N ASP A 123 0.16 -3.71 1.71
CA ASP A 123 0.28 -3.92 0.28
C ASP A 123 0.44 -2.55 -0.40
N VAL A 124 1.46 -2.39 -1.23
CA VAL A 124 1.64 -1.19 -2.04
C VAL A 124 0.91 -1.43 -3.36
N LEU A 125 -0.30 -0.89 -3.48
CA LEU A 125 -1.16 -1.08 -4.65
C LEU A 125 -0.69 -0.24 -5.83
N GLU A 126 -0.17 0.95 -5.53
CA GLU A 126 0.39 1.88 -6.51
C GLU A 126 1.56 2.63 -5.88
N LEU A 127 2.61 2.85 -6.66
CA LEU A 127 3.74 3.70 -6.30
C LEU A 127 4.30 4.35 -7.56
N SER A 128 4.30 5.68 -7.56
CA SER A 128 4.86 6.52 -8.61
C SER A 128 5.67 7.66 -8.00
N ASP A 129 6.20 8.55 -8.82
CA ASP A 129 6.88 9.75 -8.35
C ASP A 129 5.96 10.74 -7.64
N THR A 130 4.64 10.64 -7.84
CA THR A 130 3.66 11.60 -7.33
C THR A 130 2.61 11.01 -6.42
N GLU A 131 2.36 9.70 -6.50
CA GLU A 131 1.27 9.04 -5.81
C GLU A 131 1.71 7.70 -5.21
N MET A 132 1.15 7.36 -4.05
CA MET A 132 1.32 6.09 -3.38
C MET A 132 -0.02 5.66 -2.79
N ILE A 133 -0.42 4.40 -3.05
CA ILE A 133 -1.63 3.80 -2.48
C ILE A 133 -1.23 2.59 -1.66
N LEU A 134 -1.55 2.63 -0.38
CA LEU A 134 -1.25 1.58 0.60
C LEU A 134 -2.52 0.94 1.11
N ARG A 135 -2.55 -0.40 1.18
CA ARG A 135 -3.66 -1.14 1.79
C ARG A 135 -3.16 -2.08 2.86
N ASN A 136 -3.81 -2.03 4.02
CA ASN A 136 -3.66 -3.01 5.08
C ASN A 136 -4.99 -3.74 5.29
N SER A 137 -4.93 -5.01 5.66
CA SER A 137 -6.09 -5.83 6.00
C SER A 137 -5.82 -6.60 7.28
N ALA A 138 -6.81 -6.63 8.16
CA ALA A 138 -6.75 -7.37 9.41
C ALA A 138 -8.02 -8.20 9.60
N LYS A 139 -7.86 -9.39 10.19
CA LYS A 139 -8.97 -10.26 10.59
C LYS A 139 -9.21 -10.14 12.08
N TRP A 140 -10.47 -10.03 12.46
CA TRP A 140 -10.91 -9.97 13.83
C TRP A 140 -12.01 -11.00 14.07
N LEU A 141 -11.93 -11.65 15.24
CA LEU A 141 -13.04 -12.46 15.75
C LEU A 141 -13.86 -11.59 16.68
N ASN A 142 -15.11 -11.32 16.29
CA ASN A 142 -16.06 -10.65 17.16
C ASN A 142 -17.00 -11.69 17.77
N LEU A 143 -17.12 -11.70 19.10
CA LEU A 143 -17.90 -12.69 19.84
C LEU A 143 -19.41 -12.72 19.52
N GLY A 144 -19.90 -11.74 18.77
CA GLY A 144 -21.32 -11.65 18.38
C GLY A 144 -21.57 -11.76 16.86
N ASP A 145 -20.59 -11.37 16.05
CA ASP A 145 -20.75 -11.19 14.60
C ASP A 145 -19.85 -12.09 13.75
N GLY A 146 -19.15 -13.07 14.39
CA GLY A 146 -18.26 -13.98 13.70
C GLY A 146 -16.92 -13.34 13.28
N GLU A 147 -16.37 -13.78 12.15
CA GLU A 147 -15.14 -13.23 11.58
C GLU A 147 -15.45 -11.93 10.83
N VAL A 148 -14.68 -10.88 11.14
CA VAL A 148 -14.75 -9.59 10.43
C VAL A 148 -13.41 -9.31 9.79
N ILE A 149 -13.40 -9.02 8.48
CA ILE A 149 -12.22 -8.59 7.74
C ILE A 149 -12.30 -7.09 7.57
N ILE A 150 -11.35 -6.37 8.14
CA ILE A 150 -11.24 -4.93 8.02
C ILE A 150 -10.12 -4.60 7.04
N THR A 151 -10.41 -3.71 6.11
CA THR A 151 -9.44 -3.16 5.17
C THR A 151 -9.32 -1.65 5.35
N ARG A 152 -8.09 -1.14 5.24
CA ARG A 152 -7.82 0.31 5.18
C ARG A 152 -6.94 0.58 3.98
N THR A 153 -7.39 1.49 3.13
CA THR A 153 -6.64 1.97 1.97
C THR A 153 -6.35 3.46 2.16
N LEU A 154 -5.09 3.82 2.14
CA LEU A 154 -4.61 5.19 2.24
C LEU A 154 -4.02 5.61 0.90
N THR A 155 -4.50 6.73 0.38
CA THR A 155 -3.93 7.39 -0.80
C THR A 155 -3.08 8.57 -0.36
N PHE A 156 -1.88 8.66 -0.91
CA PHE A 156 -0.91 9.70 -0.62
C PHE A 156 -0.47 10.41 -1.90
N LYS A 157 -0.22 11.72 -1.77
CA LYS A 157 0.47 12.51 -2.77
C LYS A 157 1.83 12.97 -2.25
N ARG A 158 2.85 12.91 -3.10
CA ARG A 158 4.20 13.36 -2.74
C ARG A 158 4.23 14.88 -2.58
N ILE A 159 4.82 15.33 -1.50
CA ILE A 159 5.13 16.75 -1.28
C ILE A 159 6.49 17.03 -1.92
N LYS A 160 6.54 18.04 -2.78
CA LYS A 160 7.77 18.51 -3.44
C LYS A 160 8.58 19.41 -2.53
#